data_209b508472d7b0dd65fda7de79ef31b9
#
_entry.id   209b508472d7b0dd65fda7de79ef31b9
#
_cell.length_a   1.000
_cell.length_b   1.000
_cell.length_c   1.000
_cell.angle_alpha   90.00
_cell.angle_beta   90.00
_cell.angle_gamma   90.00
#
_symmetry.space_group_name_H-M   'P 1'
#
loop_
_entity.id
_entity.type
_entity.pdbx_description
1 polymer ?
#
loop_
_entity_poly.entity_id
_entity_poly.type
_entity_poly.pdbx_seq_one_letter_code
_entity_poly.pdbx_strand_id
1 'polypeptide(L)'
;FGENRIGYGGSAPSTMRSLGMKFDPNEKLSFSASFENGQVDDATTGVFRRTAGTFGFGYTTKDVQFGSNVEARFGRGGGRDQTVWLFRNTASIQINPDWRALGRLNFAIADSDGPSVRAADYVEGTIGFAYRPVVNDRLNVLARYSYFQDMGPVGQITGGGETGSPKQRSQIGMIDVNYNLSDSLTIGAKYGYRQGQVSLDRTSDQFVSSNTHLGVLRLDWRPVQKWDLVV
;
A
#
# COMPACT_ATOMS: atom_id res chain seq x y z
N PHE A 1 19.67 -14.14 -2.08
CA PHE A 1 19.65 -13.95 -0.62
C PHE A 1 18.82 -15.04 0.04
N GLY A 2 19.17 -15.36 1.29
CA GLY A 2 18.37 -16.26 2.15
C GLY A 2 18.27 -15.66 3.54
N GLU A 3 17.15 -15.79 4.20
CA GLU A 3 16.90 -15.27 5.54
C GLU A 3 16.19 -16.33 6.38
N ASN A 4 16.61 -16.44 7.65
CA ASN A 4 15.93 -17.28 8.65
C ASN A 4 15.57 -16.38 9.84
N ARG A 5 14.29 -16.25 10.14
CA ARG A 5 13.78 -15.49 11.27
C ARG A 5 13.13 -16.42 12.26
N ILE A 6 13.50 -16.30 13.53
CA ILE A 6 12.92 -17.06 14.63
C ILE A 6 12.41 -16.06 15.66
N GLY A 7 11.11 -16.06 15.90
CA GLY A 7 10.46 -15.20 16.91
C GLY A 7 10.24 -16.00 18.19
N TYR A 8 10.83 -15.56 19.30
CA TYR A 8 10.68 -16.17 20.64
C TYR A 8 9.79 -15.36 21.57
N GLY A 9 9.23 -14.25 21.12
CA GLY A 9 8.44 -13.33 21.95
C GLY A 9 6.95 -13.53 21.82
N GLY A 10 6.23 -13.69 22.95
CA GLY A 10 4.78 -13.78 23.01
C GLY A 10 4.20 -15.18 23.11
N SER A 11 2.89 -15.29 23.07
CA SER A 11 2.11 -16.52 23.15
C SER A 11 2.16 -17.40 21.89
N ALA A 12 2.85 -16.94 20.84
CA ALA A 12 2.90 -17.59 19.53
C ALA A 12 4.30 -17.56 18.94
N PRO A 13 5.19 -18.52 19.28
CA PRO A 13 6.50 -18.63 18.68
C PRO A 13 6.37 -18.87 17.17
N SER A 14 7.23 -18.21 16.39
CA SER A 14 7.20 -18.30 14.93
C SER A 14 8.57 -18.62 14.35
N THR A 15 8.59 -19.42 13.32
CA THR A 15 9.78 -19.68 12.50
C THR A 15 9.46 -19.35 11.05
N MET A 16 10.31 -18.57 10.41
CA MET A 16 10.16 -18.20 9.00
C MET A 16 11.49 -18.36 8.27
N ARG A 17 11.43 -18.97 7.11
CA ARG A 17 12.56 -19.14 6.20
C ARG A 17 12.20 -18.56 4.85
N SER A 18 13.07 -17.74 4.29
CA SER A 18 12.89 -17.17 2.96
C SER A 18 14.14 -17.37 2.11
N LEU A 19 13.92 -17.63 0.84
CA LEU A 19 14.94 -17.69 -0.20
C LEU A 19 14.46 -16.84 -1.36
N GLY A 20 15.35 -16.00 -1.90
CA GLY A 20 15.01 -15.17 -3.04
C GLY A 20 16.18 -14.98 -4.01
N MET A 21 15.82 -14.72 -5.25
CA MET A 21 16.77 -14.39 -6.31
C MET A 21 16.28 -13.16 -7.07
N LYS A 22 17.23 -12.44 -7.63
CA LYS A 22 16.99 -11.32 -8.53
C LYS A 22 17.87 -11.51 -9.77
N PHE A 23 17.30 -11.24 -10.93
CA PHE A 23 17.97 -11.34 -12.22
C PHE A 23 17.66 -10.07 -13.04
N ASP A 24 18.71 -9.37 -13.41
CA ASP A 24 18.65 -8.15 -14.20
C ASP A 24 19.33 -8.41 -15.57
N PRO A 25 18.57 -8.86 -16.61
CA PRO A 25 19.15 -9.19 -17.93
C PRO A 25 19.74 -7.98 -18.62
N ASN A 26 19.28 -6.78 -18.31
CA ASN A 26 19.81 -5.50 -18.77
C ASN A 26 19.40 -4.38 -17.80
N GLU A 27 19.86 -3.15 -18.07
CA GLU A 27 19.58 -1.97 -17.24
C GLU A 27 18.08 -1.60 -17.17
N LYS A 28 17.25 -2.11 -18.08
CA LYS A 28 15.83 -1.75 -18.18
C LYS A 28 14.90 -2.79 -17.55
N LEU A 29 15.32 -4.04 -17.48
CA LEU A 29 14.49 -5.16 -17.05
C LEU A 29 15.03 -5.79 -15.78
N SER A 30 14.14 -6.05 -14.84
CA SER A 30 14.46 -6.80 -13.63
C SER A 30 13.39 -7.84 -13.34
N PHE A 31 13.83 -9.01 -12.90
CA PHE A 31 12.97 -10.08 -12.45
C PHE A 31 13.39 -10.48 -11.03
N SER A 32 12.41 -10.81 -10.22
CA SER A 32 12.68 -11.35 -8.89
C SER A 32 11.76 -12.53 -8.63
N ALA A 33 12.26 -13.50 -7.90
CA ALA A 33 11.46 -14.59 -7.38
C ALA A 33 11.86 -14.85 -5.93
N SER A 34 10.88 -15.10 -5.08
CA SER A 34 11.14 -15.52 -3.71
C SER A 34 10.16 -16.59 -3.25
N PHE A 35 10.65 -17.41 -2.35
CA PHE A 35 9.88 -18.45 -1.68
C PHE A 35 10.02 -18.26 -0.18
N GLU A 36 8.92 -18.35 0.53
CA GLU A 36 8.84 -18.23 1.98
C GLU A 36 8.09 -19.42 2.55
N ASN A 37 8.62 -20.00 3.62
CA ASN A 37 7.93 -21.02 4.39
C ASN A 37 8.05 -20.68 5.88
N GLY A 38 6.93 -20.69 6.57
CA GLY A 38 6.85 -20.33 7.98
C GLY A 38 5.83 -21.14 8.76
N GLN A 39 6.01 -21.12 10.06
CA GLN A 39 5.14 -21.77 11.03
C GLN A 39 4.93 -20.81 12.19
N VAL A 40 3.70 -20.71 12.65
CA VAL A 40 3.30 -19.99 13.86
C VAL A 40 2.56 -20.97 14.75
N ASP A 41 3.01 -21.09 15.98
CA ASP A 41 2.38 -21.96 16.99
C ASP A 41 1.48 -21.08 17.86
N ASP A 42 0.17 -21.16 17.66
CA ASP A 42 -0.83 -20.46 18.46
C ASP A 42 -1.38 -21.40 19.54
N ALA A 43 -1.35 -20.96 20.80
CA ALA A 43 -1.78 -21.76 21.93
C ALA A 43 -3.28 -22.16 21.88
N THR A 44 -4.09 -21.42 21.13
CA THR A 44 -5.55 -21.60 21.05
C THR A 44 -5.97 -22.38 19.81
N THR A 45 -5.34 -22.07 18.67
CA THR A 45 -5.70 -22.62 17.34
C THR A 45 -4.73 -23.70 16.85
N GLY A 46 -3.62 -23.90 17.58
CA GLY A 46 -2.58 -24.86 17.22
C GLY A 46 -1.60 -24.33 16.15
N VAL A 47 -0.92 -25.26 15.49
CA VAL A 47 0.10 -24.91 14.50
C VAL A 47 -0.53 -24.42 13.19
N PHE A 48 -0.16 -23.21 12.78
CA PHE A 48 -0.49 -22.67 11.47
C PHE A 48 0.76 -22.59 10.60
N ARG A 49 0.72 -23.24 9.46
CA ARG A 49 1.82 -23.24 8.48
C ARG A 49 1.46 -22.32 7.33
N ARG A 50 2.42 -21.52 6.90
CA ARG A 50 2.29 -20.62 5.76
C ARG A 50 3.42 -20.85 4.77
N THR A 51 3.05 -20.95 3.51
CA THR A 51 3.99 -21.00 2.38
C THR A 51 3.61 -19.86 1.43
N ALA A 52 4.58 -19.12 0.94
CA ALA A 52 4.35 -18.06 -0.04
C ALA A 52 5.39 -18.12 -1.14
N GLY A 53 4.93 -17.88 -2.36
CA GLY A 53 5.78 -17.67 -3.53
C GLY A 53 5.50 -16.30 -4.12
N THR A 54 6.56 -15.52 -4.39
CA THR A 54 6.44 -14.19 -5.00
C THR A 54 7.22 -14.15 -6.30
N PHE A 55 6.61 -13.56 -7.33
CA PHE A 55 7.29 -13.24 -8.57
C PHE A 55 7.16 -11.74 -8.83
N GLY A 56 8.27 -11.09 -9.16
CA GLY A 56 8.34 -9.67 -9.46
C GLY A 56 8.92 -9.40 -10.84
N PHE A 57 8.36 -8.40 -11.50
CA PHE A 57 8.80 -7.86 -12.76
C PHE A 57 8.99 -6.35 -12.64
N GLY A 58 10.09 -5.83 -13.14
CA GLY A 58 10.38 -4.39 -13.21
C GLY A 58 10.83 -4.00 -14.61
N TYR A 59 10.34 -2.85 -15.06
CA TYR A 59 10.76 -2.20 -16.28
C TYR A 59 11.06 -0.73 -16.01
N THR A 60 12.28 -0.29 -16.34
CA THR A 60 12.73 1.07 -16.05
C THR A 60 13.41 1.65 -17.29
N THR A 61 12.92 2.80 -17.72
CA THR A 61 13.57 3.64 -18.72
C THR A 61 13.70 5.05 -18.17
N LYS A 62 14.23 5.98 -18.97
CA LYS A 62 14.30 7.40 -18.60
C LYS A 62 12.93 7.98 -18.26
N ASP A 63 11.90 7.61 -19.02
CA ASP A 63 10.58 8.23 -18.94
C ASP A 63 9.52 7.33 -18.31
N VAL A 64 9.76 6.02 -18.21
CA VAL A 64 8.79 5.04 -17.71
C VAL A 64 9.44 4.15 -16.66
N GLN A 65 8.77 4.02 -15.53
CA GLN A 65 9.10 3.03 -14.50
C GLN A 65 7.82 2.22 -14.21
N PHE A 66 7.92 0.93 -14.33
CA PHE A 66 6.82 0.00 -14.05
C PHE A 66 7.34 -1.13 -13.17
N GLY A 67 6.56 -1.49 -12.16
CA GLY A 67 6.84 -2.62 -11.27
C GLY A 67 5.56 -3.41 -11.03
N SER A 68 5.66 -4.73 -11.11
CA SER A 68 4.57 -5.65 -10.82
C SER A 68 5.09 -6.79 -9.95
N ASN A 69 4.36 -7.11 -8.87
CA ASN A 69 4.63 -8.25 -8.03
C ASN A 69 3.35 -9.05 -7.84
N VAL A 70 3.46 -10.35 -8.02
CA VAL A 70 2.41 -11.33 -7.77
C VAL A 70 2.88 -12.27 -6.68
N GLU A 71 2.09 -12.45 -5.64
CA GLU A 71 2.38 -13.34 -4.54
C GLU A 71 1.21 -14.31 -4.32
N ALA A 72 1.52 -15.59 -4.25
CA ALA A 72 0.59 -16.64 -3.85
C ALA A 72 0.96 -17.11 -2.46
N ARG A 73 0.02 -17.07 -1.52
CA ARG A 73 0.15 -17.54 -0.14
C ARG A 73 -0.77 -18.71 0.11
N PHE A 74 -0.24 -19.75 0.69
CA PHE A 74 -0.98 -20.94 1.12
C PHE A 74 -0.82 -21.08 2.63
N GLY A 75 -1.92 -21.01 3.34
CA GLY A 75 -1.98 -21.18 4.79
C GLY A 75 -2.72 -22.46 5.16
N ARG A 76 -2.17 -23.25 6.09
CA ARG A 76 -2.79 -24.46 6.60
C ARG A 76 -2.67 -24.54 8.11
N GLY A 77 -3.74 -24.80 8.79
CA GLY A 77 -3.77 -24.99 10.25
C GLY A 77 -5.03 -24.47 10.90
N GLY A 78 -5.25 -24.82 12.16
CA GLY A 78 -6.45 -24.40 12.87
C GLY A 78 -7.77 -24.90 12.27
N GLY A 79 -7.74 -26.00 11.48
CA GLY A 79 -8.93 -26.53 10.80
C GLY A 79 -9.34 -25.71 9.55
N ARG A 80 -8.46 -24.88 9.00
CA ARG A 80 -8.73 -24.06 7.81
C ARG A 80 -7.56 -24.10 6.85
N ASP A 81 -7.88 -24.24 5.59
CA ASP A 81 -6.95 -24.01 4.48
C ASP A 81 -7.31 -22.67 3.83
N GLN A 82 -6.29 -21.87 3.53
CA GLN A 82 -6.45 -20.55 2.95
C GLN A 82 -5.47 -20.34 1.81
N THR A 83 -5.96 -19.82 0.70
CA THR A 83 -5.14 -19.36 -0.41
C THR A 83 -5.38 -17.87 -0.62
N VAL A 84 -4.30 -17.08 -0.69
CA VAL A 84 -4.38 -15.63 -0.95
C VAL A 84 -3.48 -15.30 -2.13
N TRP A 85 -4.05 -14.63 -3.12
CA TRP A 85 -3.33 -14.00 -4.23
C TRP A 85 -3.22 -12.51 -3.97
N LEU A 86 -2.03 -11.99 -4.03
CA LEU A 86 -1.74 -10.58 -3.81
C LEU A 86 -1.02 -10.01 -5.03
N PHE A 87 -1.56 -8.93 -5.57
CA PHE A 87 -1.02 -8.22 -6.72
C PHE A 87 -0.66 -6.80 -6.31
N ARG A 88 0.57 -6.38 -6.61
CA ARG A 88 1.07 -5.03 -6.34
C ARG A 88 1.68 -4.49 -7.61
N ASN A 89 1.09 -3.41 -8.11
CA ASN A 89 1.53 -2.77 -9.34
C ASN A 89 1.81 -1.30 -9.08
N THR A 90 2.90 -0.81 -9.64
CA THR A 90 3.28 0.61 -9.60
C THR A 90 3.68 1.06 -10.99
N ALA A 91 3.33 2.26 -11.35
CA ALA A 91 3.73 2.89 -12.60
C ALA A 91 4.10 4.35 -12.36
N SER A 92 5.12 4.82 -13.04
CA SER A 92 5.51 6.23 -13.09
C SER A 92 5.90 6.56 -14.53
N ILE A 93 5.27 7.57 -15.10
CA ILE A 93 5.45 7.97 -16.51
C ILE A 93 5.75 9.46 -16.55
N GLN A 94 6.90 9.82 -17.12
CA GLN A 94 7.23 11.19 -17.46
C GLN A 94 6.52 11.53 -18.77
N ILE A 95 5.44 12.30 -18.72
CA ILE A 95 4.63 12.68 -19.89
C ILE A 95 5.39 13.69 -20.77
N ASN A 96 6.00 14.65 -20.10
CA ASN A 96 6.88 15.64 -20.67
C ASN A 96 7.82 16.17 -19.56
N PRO A 97 8.77 17.09 -19.82
CA PRO A 97 9.70 17.58 -18.79
C PRO A 97 9.03 18.12 -17.53
N ASP A 98 7.82 18.68 -17.66
CA ASP A 98 7.11 19.34 -16.57
C ASP A 98 6.09 18.44 -15.86
N TRP A 99 5.61 17.37 -16.53
CA TRP A 99 4.51 16.55 -16.04
C TRP A 99 4.90 15.09 -15.83
N ARG A 100 4.54 14.54 -14.69
CA ARG A 100 4.68 13.11 -14.37
C ARG A 100 3.35 12.54 -13.88
N ALA A 101 2.96 11.39 -14.42
CA ALA A 101 1.86 10.59 -13.90
C ALA A 101 2.40 9.46 -13.02
N LEU A 102 1.67 9.16 -11.96
CA LEU A 102 1.97 8.12 -10.97
C LEU A 102 0.73 7.22 -10.82
N GLY A 103 0.95 5.94 -10.75
CA GLY A 103 -0.11 4.95 -10.53
C GLY A 103 0.32 3.87 -9.55
N ARG A 104 -0.60 3.43 -8.70
CA ARG A 104 -0.48 2.24 -7.86
C ARG A 104 -1.80 1.49 -7.88
N LEU A 105 -1.74 0.19 -8.07
CA LEU A 105 -2.89 -0.68 -7.96
C LEU A 105 -2.48 -1.94 -7.18
N ASN A 106 -3.04 -2.11 -6.00
CA ASN A 106 -2.89 -3.29 -5.17
C ASN A 106 -4.24 -3.96 -5.03
N PHE A 107 -4.27 -5.26 -5.15
CA PHE A 107 -5.47 -6.03 -4.82
C PHE A 107 -5.09 -7.40 -4.30
N ALA A 108 -5.95 -7.94 -3.45
CA ALA A 108 -5.84 -9.30 -2.94
C ALA A 108 -7.17 -10.05 -3.16
N ILE A 109 -7.04 -11.32 -3.48
CA ILE A 109 -8.14 -12.27 -3.59
C ILE A 109 -7.80 -13.42 -2.67
N ALA A 110 -8.70 -13.74 -1.74
CA ALA A 110 -8.54 -14.84 -0.81
C ALA A 110 -9.63 -15.89 -1.03
N ASP A 111 -9.24 -17.15 -1.00
CA ASP A 111 -10.11 -18.29 -0.95
C ASP A 111 -9.82 -19.10 0.31
N SER A 112 -10.86 -19.50 1.03
CA SER A 112 -10.74 -20.29 2.25
C SER A 112 -11.80 -21.38 2.30
N ASP A 113 -11.39 -22.59 2.61
CA ASP A 113 -12.30 -23.70 2.88
C ASP A 113 -12.95 -23.49 4.26
N GLY A 114 -14.25 -23.15 4.28
CA GLY A 114 -15.02 -23.01 5.52
C GLY A 114 -16.27 -22.14 5.35
N PRO A 115 -17.29 -22.34 6.20
CA PRO A 115 -18.54 -21.61 6.11
C PRO A 115 -18.38 -20.19 6.64
N SER A 116 -18.09 -19.30 5.87
CA SER A 116 -17.98 -17.88 6.14
C SER A 116 -16.57 -17.30 6.15
N VAL A 117 -16.47 -16.31 5.36
CA VAL A 117 -15.49 -15.23 5.36
C VAL A 117 -14.37 -15.42 4.34
N ARG A 118 -14.60 -14.87 3.14
CA ARG A 118 -13.51 -14.50 2.24
C ARG A 118 -12.57 -13.57 3.01
N ALA A 119 -11.48 -14.13 3.50
CA ALA A 119 -10.50 -13.42 4.27
C ALA A 119 -9.58 -12.68 3.32
N ALA A 120 -9.51 -11.36 3.43
CA ALA A 120 -8.54 -10.49 2.79
C ALA A 120 -8.75 -10.07 1.33
N ASP A 121 -9.97 -10.06 0.87
CA ASP A 121 -10.25 -9.40 -0.40
C ASP A 121 -10.18 -7.89 -0.21
N TYR A 122 -9.28 -7.23 -0.91
CA TYR A 122 -9.24 -5.77 -0.94
C TYR A 122 -8.78 -5.25 -2.29
N VAL A 123 -9.14 -4.03 -2.60
CA VAL A 123 -8.59 -3.26 -3.70
C VAL A 123 -8.17 -1.88 -3.22
N GLU A 124 -6.97 -1.48 -3.60
CA GLU A 124 -6.41 -0.15 -3.37
C GLU A 124 -5.87 0.38 -4.69
N GLY A 125 -6.40 1.50 -5.13
CA GLY A 125 -5.94 2.22 -6.32
C GLY A 125 -5.53 3.64 -5.98
N THR A 126 -4.43 4.09 -6.53
CA THR A 126 -3.99 5.48 -6.43
C THR A 126 -3.52 5.95 -7.80
N ILE A 127 -4.00 7.11 -8.22
CA ILE A 127 -3.49 7.83 -9.38
C ILE A 127 -3.07 9.24 -8.95
N GLY A 128 -1.96 9.72 -9.50
CA GLY A 128 -1.45 11.04 -9.18
C GLY A 128 -0.80 11.70 -10.39
N PHE A 129 -0.82 13.02 -10.39
CA PHE A 129 -0.17 13.87 -11.38
C PHE A 129 0.69 14.89 -10.65
N ALA A 130 1.97 14.91 -10.98
CA ALA A 130 2.91 15.91 -10.49
C ALA A 130 3.24 16.87 -11.63
N TYR A 131 3.19 18.15 -11.32
CA TYR A 131 3.58 19.24 -12.23
C TYR A 131 4.71 20.04 -11.59
N ARG A 132 5.81 20.16 -12.31
CA ARG A 132 6.97 20.97 -11.93
C ARG A 132 7.61 21.51 -13.19
N PRO A 133 7.36 22.78 -13.56
CA PRO A 133 7.91 23.37 -14.78
C PRO A 133 9.43 23.51 -14.68
N VAL A 134 10.14 23.02 -15.69
CA VAL A 134 11.60 23.03 -15.73
C VAL A 134 12.15 24.46 -15.93
N VAL A 135 11.44 25.29 -16.68
CA VAL A 135 11.87 26.67 -16.98
C VAL A 135 11.65 27.61 -15.80
N ASN A 136 10.59 27.36 -15.01
CA ASN A 136 10.27 28.16 -13.83
C ASN A 136 9.97 27.22 -12.67
N ASP A 137 11.03 26.77 -11.99
CA ASP A 137 10.99 25.81 -10.88
C ASP A 137 10.33 26.34 -9.58
N ARG A 138 9.56 27.45 -9.69
CA ARG A 138 8.91 28.06 -8.53
C ARG A 138 7.62 27.37 -8.12
N LEU A 139 6.94 26.69 -9.05
CA LEU A 139 5.66 26.05 -8.80
C LEU A 139 5.79 24.54 -8.82
N ASN A 140 5.34 23.90 -7.73
CA ASN A 140 5.19 22.45 -7.64
C ASN A 140 3.74 22.14 -7.28
N VAL A 141 3.09 21.30 -8.06
CA VAL A 141 1.73 20.85 -7.82
C VAL A 141 1.68 19.33 -7.83
N LEU A 142 1.04 18.74 -6.84
CA LEU A 142 0.72 17.32 -6.80
C LEU A 142 -0.78 17.16 -6.61
N ALA A 143 -1.45 16.55 -7.57
CA ALA A 143 -2.84 16.10 -7.44
C ALA A 143 -2.85 14.58 -7.31
N ARG A 144 -3.61 14.04 -6.36
CA ARG A 144 -3.71 12.60 -6.11
C ARG A 144 -5.14 12.21 -5.78
N TYR A 145 -5.57 11.10 -6.34
CA TYR A 145 -6.79 10.41 -5.97
C TYR A 145 -6.45 8.99 -5.53
N SER A 146 -7.02 8.56 -4.41
CA SER A 146 -6.87 7.22 -3.88
C SER A 146 -8.24 6.62 -3.58
N TYR A 147 -8.43 5.38 -3.99
CA TYR A 147 -9.59 4.56 -3.68
C TYR A 147 -9.13 3.34 -2.89
N PHE A 148 -9.83 3.04 -1.83
CA PHE A 148 -9.62 1.84 -1.02
C PHE A 148 -10.96 1.19 -0.75
N GLN A 149 -11.03 -0.11 -0.92
CA GLN A 149 -12.16 -0.95 -0.52
C GLN A 149 -11.63 -2.23 0.10
N ASP A 150 -12.01 -2.44 1.35
CA ASP A 150 -11.79 -3.68 2.06
C ASP A 150 -13.05 -4.56 1.95
N MET A 151 -12.89 -5.73 1.40
CA MET A 151 -13.95 -6.72 1.20
C MET A 151 -13.76 -7.95 2.11
N GLY A 152 -12.60 -8.01 2.79
CA GLY A 152 -12.19 -9.13 3.64
C GLY A 152 -12.27 -8.84 5.15
N PRO A 153 -12.27 -9.84 6.04
CA PRO A 153 -12.21 -9.64 7.49
C PRO A 153 -10.87 -9.03 7.91
N VAL A 154 -10.91 -8.10 8.84
CA VAL A 154 -9.72 -7.50 9.46
C VAL A 154 -8.93 -8.52 10.31
N GLY A 155 -9.51 -9.68 10.59
CA GLY A 155 -8.98 -10.71 11.48
C GLY A 155 -7.82 -11.56 10.98
N GLN A 156 -7.06 -11.11 9.98
CA GLN A 156 -5.90 -11.88 9.48
C GLN A 156 -4.76 -12.04 10.49
N ILE A 157 -4.77 -11.28 11.57
CA ILE A 157 -3.68 -11.30 12.56
C ILE A 157 -4.12 -12.02 13.85
N THR A 158 -5.41 -12.15 14.07
CA THR A 158 -5.96 -12.75 15.29
C THR A 158 -6.81 -13.95 14.93
N GLY A 159 -6.31 -15.10 14.71
CA GLY A 159 -6.98 -16.41 14.44
C GLY A 159 -8.44 -16.66 14.85
N GLY A 160 -9.20 -15.61 15.15
CA GLY A 160 -10.60 -15.63 15.50
C GLY A 160 -11.50 -15.38 14.31
N GLY A 161 -12.29 -16.35 13.91
CA GLY A 161 -13.34 -16.21 12.90
C GLY A 161 -14.48 -15.32 13.44
N GLU A 162 -14.35 -14.02 13.23
CA GLU A 162 -15.41 -13.09 13.59
C GLU A 162 -16.32 -12.81 12.40
N THR A 163 -17.55 -13.24 12.50
CA THR A 163 -18.66 -12.91 11.58
C THR A 163 -19.03 -11.42 11.60
N GLY A 164 -18.40 -10.62 12.47
CA GLY A 164 -18.71 -9.22 12.72
C GLY A 164 -17.66 -8.22 12.27
N SER A 165 -16.71 -8.56 11.40
CA SER A 165 -15.72 -7.59 10.93
C SER A 165 -16.35 -6.53 10.03
N PRO A 166 -16.08 -5.23 10.22
CA PRO A 166 -16.63 -4.18 9.38
C PRO A 166 -16.08 -4.24 7.97
N LYS A 167 -16.91 -3.90 6.98
CA LYS A 167 -16.46 -3.52 5.63
C LYS A 167 -16.14 -2.04 5.61
N GLN A 168 -15.10 -1.65 4.91
CA GLN A 168 -14.81 -0.23 4.73
C GLN A 168 -14.45 0.07 3.28
N ARG A 169 -14.84 1.25 2.85
CA ARG A 169 -14.40 1.84 1.60
C ARG A 169 -14.11 3.32 1.80
N SER A 170 -13.13 3.82 1.11
CA SER A 170 -12.80 5.24 1.20
C SER A 170 -12.28 5.78 -0.12
N GLN A 171 -12.57 7.03 -0.36
CA GLN A 171 -12.05 7.82 -1.47
C GLN A 171 -11.35 9.04 -0.89
N ILE A 172 -10.17 9.35 -1.41
CA ILE A 172 -9.37 10.49 -0.96
C ILE A 172 -8.91 11.24 -2.19
N GLY A 173 -9.40 12.47 -2.36
CA GLY A 173 -8.86 13.44 -3.31
C GLY A 173 -7.95 14.42 -2.58
N MET A 174 -6.78 14.71 -3.12
CA MET A 174 -5.82 15.63 -2.52
C MET A 174 -5.13 16.45 -3.59
N ILE A 175 -4.94 17.73 -3.30
CA ILE A 175 -4.06 18.62 -4.04
C ILE A 175 -3.08 19.28 -3.08
N ASP A 176 -1.81 19.33 -3.48
CA ASP A 176 -0.72 19.98 -2.76
C ASP A 176 -0.02 20.93 -3.73
N VAL A 177 0.13 22.18 -3.33
CA VAL A 177 0.72 23.23 -4.13
C VAL A 177 1.80 23.92 -3.31
N ASN A 178 3.02 23.98 -3.84
CA ASN A 178 4.11 24.75 -3.26
C ASN A 178 4.58 25.78 -4.26
N TYR A 179 4.72 27.00 -3.80
CA TYR A 179 5.16 28.13 -4.62
C TYR A 179 6.30 28.90 -3.94
N ASN A 180 7.44 28.95 -4.62
CA ASN A 180 8.60 29.71 -4.17
C ASN A 180 8.44 31.18 -4.60
N LEU A 181 8.02 32.03 -3.66
CA LEU A 181 7.90 33.47 -3.89
C LEU A 181 9.28 34.10 -4.13
N SER A 182 10.27 33.65 -3.39
CA SER A 182 11.68 34.02 -3.52
C SER A 182 12.57 32.84 -3.09
N ASP A 183 13.88 32.98 -3.22
CA ASP A 183 14.84 31.98 -2.75
C ASP A 183 14.78 31.76 -1.23
N SER A 184 14.20 32.72 -0.50
CA SER A 184 14.07 32.68 0.95
C SER A 184 12.64 32.44 1.46
N LEU A 185 11.63 32.43 0.58
CA LEU A 185 10.23 32.34 0.99
C LEU A 185 9.44 31.40 0.10
N THR A 186 8.92 30.33 0.71
CA THR A 186 8.03 29.36 0.08
C THR A 186 6.67 29.34 0.78
N ILE A 187 5.62 29.35 0.00
CA ILE A 187 4.23 29.14 0.47
C ILE A 187 3.76 27.79 0.00
N GLY A 188 3.25 26.99 0.91
CA GLY A 188 2.61 25.72 0.63
C GLY A 188 1.13 25.75 1.00
N ALA A 189 0.28 25.14 0.17
CA ALA A 189 -1.11 24.92 0.45
C ALA A 189 -1.50 23.48 0.10
N LYS A 190 -2.20 22.82 1.01
CA LYS A 190 -2.69 21.47 0.80
C LYS A 190 -4.18 21.41 1.14
N TYR A 191 -4.93 20.80 0.26
CA TYR A 191 -6.32 20.47 0.50
C TYR A 191 -6.54 18.98 0.25
N GLY A 192 -7.26 18.34 1.16
CA GLY A 192 -7.67 16.96 1.08
C GLY A 192 -9.14 16.80 1.42
N TYR A 193 -9.82 15.98 0.65
CA TYR A 193 -11.17 15.52 0.93
C TYR A 193 -11.17 13.99 1.01
N ARG A 194 -11.75 13.48 2.09
CA ARG A 194 -11.95 12.05 2.29
C ARG A 194 -13.44 11.78 2.48
N GLN A 195 -13.96 10.86 1.70
CA GLN A 195 -15.23 10.19 1.93
C GLN A 195 -14.96 8.76 2.39
N GLY A 196 -15.31 8.47 3.63
CA GLY A 196 -15.22 7.14 4.23
C GLY A 196 -16.61 6.54 4.40
N GLN A 197 -16.73 5.24 4.20
CA GLN A 197 -17.96 4.49 4.45
C GLN A 197 -17.60 3.19 5.16
N VAL A 198 -18.33 2.89 6.22
CA VAL A 198 -18.14 1.69 7.05
C VAL A 198 -19.48 0.99 7.19
N SER A 199 -19.52 -0.31 6.91
CA SER A 199 -20.61 -1.19 7.31
C SER A 199 -20.18 -2.00 8.51
N LEU A 200 -20.98 -2.02 9.56
CA LEU A 200 -20.69 -2.78 10.80
C LEU A 200 -20.83 -4.29 10.59
N ASP A 201 -21.57 -4.71 9.60
CA ASP A 201 -21.81 -6.10 9.27
C ASP A 201 -21.46 -6.37 7.80
N ARG A 202 -20.74 -7.46 7.53
CA ARG A 202 -20.36 -7.87 6.16
C ARG A 202 -21.52 -8.39 5.34
N THR A 203 -22.55 -8.88 5.97
CA THR A 203 -23.79 -9.36 5.33
C THR A 203 -24.74 -8.22 5.01
N SER A 204 -24.56 -7.06 5.63
CA SER A 204 -25.37 -5.87 5.45
C SER A 204 -24.71 -4.91 4.45
N ASP A 205 -25.49 -4.36 3.55
CA ASP A 205 -25.09 -3.26 2.65
C ASP A 205 -25.41 -1.88 3.25
N GLN A 206 -25.69 -1.83 4.56
CA GLN A 206 -25.91 -0.56 5.25
C GLN A 206 -24.57 0.08 5.62
N PHE A 207 -24.22 1.16 4.90
CA PHE A 207 -23.01 1.92 5.15
C PHE A 207 -23.29 3.21 5.89
N VAL A 208 -22.53 3.46 6.95
CA VAL A 208 -22.43 4.77 7.59
C VAL A 208 -21.34 5.56 6.91
N SER A 209 -21.67 6.77 6.44
CA SER A 209 -20.74 7.64 5.71
C SER A 209 -20.13 8.69 6.64
N SER A 210 -18.84 8.96 6.41
CA SER A 210 -18.11 10.04 7.06
C SER A 210 -17.35 10.85 6.02
N ASN A 211 -17.49 12.17 6.07
CA ASN A 211 -16.78 13.09 5.20
C ASN A 211 -15.81 13.93 6.03
N THR A 212 -14.60 14.07 5.54
CA THR A 212 -13.55 14.83 6.23
C THR A 212 -12.86 15.76 5.23
N HIS A 213 -12.64 17.00 5.63
CA HIS A 213 -11.88 17.98 4.89
C HIS A 213 -10.61 18.32 5.67
N LEU A 214 -9.51 18.41 4.98
CA LEU A 214 -8.22 18.82 5.52
C LEU A 214 -7.71 20.01 4.71
N GLY A 215 -7.51 21.13 5.37
CA GLY A 215 -6.80 22.28 4.81
C GLY A 215 -5.51 22.52 5.59
N VAL A 216 -4.39 22.68 4.90
CA VAL A 216 -3.10 23.03 5.50
C VAL A 216 -2.52 24.20 4.71
N LEU A 217 -2.05 25.20 5.42
CA LEU A 217 -1.22 26.28 4.88
C LEU A 217 0.15 26.18 5.55
N ARG A 218 1.18 26.36 4.78
CA ARG A 218 2.58 26.28 5.22
C ARG A 218 3.34 27.51 4.72
N LEU A 219 4.15 28.07 5.58
CA LEU A 219 5.06 29.15 5.25
C LEU A 219 6.48 28.74 5.68
N ASP A 220 7.39 28.65 4.72
CA ASP A 220 8.80 28.44 4.97
C ASP A 220 9.54 29.72 4.65
N TRP A 221 10.15 30.34 5.68
CA TRP A 221 10.85 31.60 5.52
C TRP A 221 12.25 31.54 6.11
N ARG A 222 13.23 31.90 5.31
CA ARG A 222 14.66 31.97 5.64
C ARG A 222 15.17 33.40 5.52
N PRO A 223 14.90 34.27 6.53
CA PRO A 223 15.27 35.68 6.45
C PRO A 223 16.77 35.90 6.35
N VAL A 224 17.57 35.02 6.95
CA VAL A 224 19.03 35.00 6.90
C VAL A 224 19.56 33.56 6.92
N GLN A 225 20.79 33.34 6.46
CA GLN A 225 21.38 32.00 6.29
C GLN A 225 21.33 31.06 7.50
N LYS A 226 21.15 31.59 8.72
CA LYS A 226 21.15 30.81 9.97
C LYS A 226 19.77 30.65 10.62
N TRP A 227 18.71 31.21 10.02
CA TRP A 227 17.37 31.17 10.60
C TRP A 227 16.41 30.54 9.62
N ASP A 228 15.68 29.54 10.08
CA ASP A 228 14.65 28.84 9.33
C ASP A 228 13.36 28.86 10.14
N LEU A 229 12.33 29.51 9.65
CA LEU A 229 11.01 29.58 10.26
C LEU A 229 10.02 28.78 9.42
N VAL A 230 9.42 27.77 10.01
CA VAL A 230 8.35 26.96 9.40
C VAL A 230 7.09 27.11 10.26
N VAL A 231 6.01 27.53 9.64
CA VAL A 231 4.69 27.69 10.27
C VAL A 231 3.64 26.92 9.47
#